data_38f50b8e7a1dac02098447d8589151a7
#
_entry.id   38f50b8e7a1dac02098447d8589151a7
#
_cell.length_a   1.000
_cell.length_b   1.000
_cell.length_c   1.000
_cell.angle_alpha   90.00
_cell.angle_beta   90.00
_cell.angle_gamma   90.00
#
_symmetry.space_group_name_H-M   'P 1'
#
loop_
_entity.id
_entity.type
_entity.pdbx_description
1 polymer ?
#
loop_
_entity_poly.entity_id
_entity_poly.type
_entity_poly.pdbx_seq_one_letter_code
_entity_poly.pdbx_strand_id
1 'polypeptide(L)'
;TEEMLRSGSWETTKFKPYNFTALGANVGGGHLHPLMKVRKEFRMILLEMGFEEMPTNKWVESGFWNFDALFQPQQHPARDSHDTFFIKGKAARTNSVPEDYLEKVKKVHSEGGFGSIGYRMDWSIDESFKNLLRTHTTAISAQMLYRLGQDCAGGKPFTPKKYFSVDRVFRNETMDATHLAEFHQVEGLVADRGLGLGHLKGI
;
A
#
# COMPACT_ATOMS: atom_id res chain seq x y z
N THR A 1 2.37 -27.81 31.15
CA THR A 1 3.63 -27.04 31.11
C THR A 1 4.55 -27.61 30.03
N GLU A 2 5.53 -26.86 29.59
CA GLU A 2 6.54 -27.31 28.60
C GLU A 2 7.30 -28.56 29.10
N GLU A 3 7.61 -28.60 30.37
CA GLU A 3 8.24 -29.75 31.01
C GLU A 3 7.42 -31.01 30.93
N MET A 4 6.11 -30.90 31.11
CA MET A 4 5.18 -32.05 30.97
C MET A 4 5.13 -32.56 29.53
N LEU A 5 5.20 -31.66 28.54
CA LEU A 5 5.25 -32.07 27.15
C LEU A 5 6.56 -32.80 26.80
N ARG A 6 7.68 -32.28 27.29
CA ARG A 6 9.00 -32.89 27.05
C ARG A 6 9.19 -34.25 27.73
N SER A 7 8.66 -34.40 28.95
CA SER A 7 8.75 -35.63 29.70
C SER A 7 7.69 -36.70 29.39
N GLY A 8 6.66 -36.31 28.61
CA GLY A 8 5.50 -37.17 28.35
C GLY A 8 4.59 -37.38 29.56
N SER A 9 4.86 -36.72 30.70
CA SER A 9 4.10 -36.92 31.94
C SER A 9 2.64 -36.45 31.85
N TRP A 10 2.29 -35.69 30.84
CA TRP A 10 0.92 -35.27 30.57
C TRP A 10 -0.02 -36.44 30.27
N GLU A 11 0.49 -37.58 29.76
CA GLU A 11 -0.31 -38.78 29.47
C GLU A 11 -0.85 -39.45 30.72
N THR A 12 -0.09 -39.36 31.81
CA THR A 12 -0.42 -40.02 33.08
C THR A 12 -0.95 -39.04 34.15
N THR A 13 -0.81 -37.75 33.90
CA THR A 13 -1.25 -36.74 34.87
C THR A 13 -2.75 -36.56 34.83
N LYS A 14 -3.37 -36.65 36.01
CA LYS A 14 -4.81 -36.43 36.16
C LYS A 14 -5.12 -34.93 36.11
N PHE A 15 -5.68 -34.48 35.00
CA PHE A 15 -6.15 -33.10 34.84
C PHE A 15 -7.55 -32.91 35.41
N LYS A 16 -7.88 -31.66 35.76
CA LYS A 16 -9.24 -31.27 36.11
C LYS A 16 -10.16 -31.52 34.90
N PRO A 17 -11.30 -32.25 35.10
CA PRO A 17 -12.23 -32.48 33.99
C PRO A 17 -12.81 -31.16 33.48
N TYR A 18 -12.88 -31.04 32.15
CA TYR A 18 -13.56 -29.92 31.51
C TYR A 18 -15.08 -30.09 31.58
N ASN A 19 -15.77 -29.01 31.90
CA ASN A 19 -17.22 -28.96 31.81
C ASN A 19 -17.64 -28.42 30.44
N PHE A 20 -17.85 -29.27 29.47
CA PHE A 20 -18.28 -28.92 28.12
C PHE A 20 -19.73 -28.44 28.05
N THR A 21 -20.51 -28.61 29.12
CA THR A 21 -21.89 -28.12 29.20
C THR A 21 -22.00 -26.72 29.81
N ALA A 22 -20.89 -26.19 30.35
CA ALA A 22 -20.85 -24.83 30.83
C ALA A 22 -20.90 -23.86 29.61
N LEU A 23 -22.06 -23.30 29.38
CA LEU A 23 -22.23 -22.23 28.40
C LEU A 23 -21.70 -20.93 28.99
N GLY A 24 -20.73 -20.34 28.33
CA GLY A 24 -20.26 -18.97 28.63
C GLY A 24 -21.37 -17.95 28.38
N ALA A 25 -21.14 -16.73 28.85
CA ALA A 25 -22.04 -15.63 28.51
C ALA A 25 -22.14 -15.48 26.98
N ASN A 26 -23.36 -15.30 26.49
CA ASN A 26 -23.60 -15.12 25.07
C ASN A 26 -22.99 -13.78 24.67
N VAL A 27 -21.91 -13.80 23.91
CA VAL A 27 -21.27 -12.61 23.39
C VAL A 27 -22.13 -12.13 22.22
N GLY A 28 -22.87 -11.05 22.43
CA GLY A 28 -23.63 -10.41 21.36
C GLY A 28 -22.75 -10.06 20.17
N GLY A 29 -23.30 -10.09 18.96
CA GLY A 29 -22.59 -9.67 17.75
C GLY A 29 -22.13 -8.23 17.84
N GLY A 30 -20.94 -7.95 17.31
CA GLY A 30 -20.44 -6.59 17.18
C GLY A 30 -21.13 -5.83 16.04
N HIS A 31 -20.95 -4.52 16.04
CA HIS A 31 -21.40 -3.64 14.95
C HIS A 31 -20.20 -3.07 14.22
N LEU A 32 -20.33 -2.93 12.90
CA LEU A 32 -19.32 -2.22 12.10
C LEU A 32 -19.34 -0.73 12.43
N HIS A 33 -18.15 -0.17 12.61
CA HIS A 33 -17.97 1.28 12.71
C HIS A 33 -18.58 1.98 11.47
N PRO A 34 -19.23 3.15 11.59
CA PRO A 34 -19.82 3.87 10.45
C PRO A 34 -18.87 4.04 9.26
N LEU A 35 -17.60 4.37 9.50
CA LEU A 35 -16.59 4.48 8.45
C LEU A 35 -16.40 3.16 7.68
N MET A 36 -16.48 2.03 8.35
CA MET A 36 -16.38 0.71 7.70
C MET A 36 -17.60 0.38 6.84
N LYS A 37 -18.77 0.92 7.19
CA LYS A 37 -19.98 0.81 6.34
C LYS A 37 -19.79 1.62 5.05
N VAL A 38 -19.34 2.88 5.15
CA VAL A 38 -19.03 3.74 4.00
C VAL A 38 -17.95 3.09 3.12
N ARG A 39 -16.86 2.57 3.73
CA ARG A 39 -15.82 1.83 2.99
C ARG A 39 -16.42 0.67 2.19
N LYS A 40 -17.33 -0.09 2.79
CA LYS A 40 -18.00 -1.20 2.12
C LYS A 40 -18.84 -0.71 0.93
N GLU A 41 -19.57 0.39 1.07
CA GLU A 41 -20.39 0.96 -0.01
C GLU A 41 -19.52 1.40 -1.18
N PHE A 42 -18.46 2.18 -0.96
CA PHE A 42 -17.50 2.56 -2.03
C PHE A 42 -16.92 1.34 -2.73
N ARG A 43 -16.53 0.34 -1.94
CA ARG A 43 -15.97 -0.90 -2.47
C ARG A 43 -16.97 -1.62 -3.39
N MET A 44 -18.23 -1.73 -2.98
CA MET A 44 -19.27 -2.39 -3.77
C MET A 44 -19.56 -1.63 -5.07
N ILE A 45 -19.68 -0.30 -5.02
CA ILE A 45 -19.89 0.54 -6.21
C ILE A 45 -18.76 0.33 -7.21
N LEU A 46 -17.51 0.39 -6.78
CA LEU A 46 -16.36 0.23 -7.68
C LEU A 46 -16.27 -1.17 -8.28
N LEU A 47 -16.62 -2.22 -7.52
CA LEU A 47 -16.72 -3.58 -8.06
C LEU A 47 -17.83 -3.71 -9.10
N GLU A 48 -19.00 -3.10 -8.87
CA GLU A 48 -20.11 -3.08 -9.83
C GLU A 48 -19.76 -2.31 -11.11
N MET A 49 -18.90 -1.28 -11.01
CA MET A 49 -18.33 -0.57 -12.16
C MET A 49 -17.24 -1.38 -12.91
N GLY A 50 -16.94 -2.59 -12.46
CA GLY A 50 -15.97 -3.48 -13.09
C GLY A 50 -14.50 -3.18 -12.75
N PHE A 51 -14.23 -2.52 -11.62
CA PHE A 51 -12.88 -2.34 -11.11
C PHE A 51 -12.43 -3.56 -10.30
N GLU A 52 -11.14 -3.86 -10.36
CA GLU A 52 -10.46 -4.87 -9.53
C GLU A 52 -9.82 -4.20 -8.31
N GLU A 53 -10.03 -4.75 -7.11
CA GLU A 53 -9.43 -4.19 -5.88
C GLU A 53 -7.95 -4.51 -5.80
N MET A 54 -7.13 -3.47 -5.58
CA MET A 54 -5.68 -3.62 -5.39
C MET A 54 -5.35 -4.13 -3.99
N PRO A 55 -4.28 -4.92 -3.82
CA PRO A 55 -3.86 -5.40 -2.50
C PRO A 55 -3.24 -4.27 -1.67
N THR A 56 -3.99 -3.74 -0.72
CA THR A 56 -3.60 -2.57 0.09
C THR A 56 -3.21 -2.90 1.53
N ASN A 57 -3.09 -4.16 1.90
CA ASN A 57 -2.88 -4.64 3.27
C ASN A 57 -1.48 -4.37 3.87
N LYS A 58 -0.61 -3.65 3.15
CA LYS A 58 0.73 -3.27 3.60
C LYS A 58 0.80 -1.76 3.77
N TRP A 59 0.92 -1.28 4.99
CA TRP A 59 0.98 0.15 5.29
C TRP A 59 2.39 0.72 5.25
N VAL A 60 3.39 -0.13 5.48
CA VAL A 60 4.81 0.24 5.37
C VAL A 60 5.26 0.11 3.92
N GLU A 61 5.83 1.19 3.39
CA GLU A 61 6.31 1.26 2.02
C GLU A 61 7.72 1.86 1.98
N SER A 62 8.44 1.62 0.89
CA SER A 62 9.71 2.29 0.63
C SER A 62 9.50 3.67 0.03
N GLY A 63 10.44 4.58 0.24
CA GLY A 63 10.46 5.87 -0.43
C GLY A 63 10.45 5.74 -1.95
N PHE A 64 11.02 4.66 -2.48
CA PHE A 64 10.99 4.37 -3.92
C PHE A 64 9.55 4.29 -4.45
N TRP A 65 8.74 3.38 -3.92
CA TRP A 65 7.36 3.19 -4.41
C TRP A 65 6.43 4.34 -4.02
N ASN A 66 6.68 4.95 -2.85
CA ASN A 66 5.83 6.04 -2.38
C ASN A 66 6.09 7.37 -3.10
N PHE A 67 7.32 7.57 -3.61
CA PHE A 67 7.73 8.85 -4.19
C PHE A 67 8.46 8.72 -5.53
N ASP A 68 9.58 7.97 -5.59
CA ASP A 68 10.45 7.99 -6.77
C ASP A 68 9.78 7.42 -8.01
N ALA A 69 9.06 6.32 -7.88
CA ALA A 69 8.29 5.70 -8.97
C ALA A 69 7.17 6.60 -9.52
N LEU A 70 6.75 7.60 -8.74
CA LEU A 70 5.77 8.62 -9.12
C LEU A 70 6.42 9.92 -9.59
N PHE A 71 7.74 9.90 -9.80
CA PHE A 71 8.52 11.05 -10.28
C PHE A 71 8.47 12.25 -9.33
N GLN A 72 8.36 12.04 -8.02
CA GLN A 72 8.49 13.12 -7.04
C GLN A 72 9.97 13.33 -6.69
N PRO A 73 10.53 14.55 -6.78
CA PRO A 73 11.94 14.79 -6.49
C PRO A 73 12.31 14.47 -5.05
N GLN A 74 13.53 13.99 -4.83
CA GLN A 74 13.98 13.60 -3.47
C GLN A 74 14.07 14.79 -2.50
N GLN A 75 14.21 16.00 -3.03
CA GLN A 75 14.26 17.24 -2.28
C GLN A 75 12.88 17.88 -2.07
N HIS A 76 11.80 17.20 -2.44
CA HIS A 76 10.46 17.74 -2.28
C HIS A 76 10.09 17.83 -0.80
N PRO A 77 9.47 18.93 -0.33
CA PRO A 77 9.09 19.10 1.08
C PRO A 77 8.22 17.98 1.65
N ALA A 78 7.34 17.38 0.84
CA ALA A 78 6.51 16.25 1.27
C ALA A 78 7.32 15.01 1.70
N ARG A 79 8.62 14.95 1.38
CA ARG A 79 9.54 13.91 1.88
C ARG A 79 10.21 14.29 3.19
N ASP A 80 9.89 15.45 3.75
CA ASP A 80 10.38 15.84 5.07
C ASP A 80 9.67 15.03 6.16
N SER A 81 10.36 14.86 7.28
CA SER A 81 9.82 14.23 8.49
C SER A 81 8.64 14.99 9.11
N HIS A 82 8.41 16.22 8.69
CA HIS A 82 7.24 17.00 9.09
C HIS A 82 5.94 16.53 8.42
N ASP A 83 6.03 15.98 7.18
CA ASP A 83 4.88 15.57 6.40
C ASP A 83 4.76 14.04 6.27
N THR A 84 5.85 13.31 6.53
CA THR A 84 5.92 11.86 6.36
C THR A 84 6.40 11.15 7.63
N PHE A 85 5.70 10.10 8.03
CA PHE A 85 6.15 9.22 9.12
C PHE A 85 7.19 8.23 8.62
N PHE A 86 8.46 8.49 8.87
CA PHE A 86 9.53 7.54 8.61
C PHE A 86 9.69 6.56 9.77
N ILE A 87 9.94 5.29 9.44
CA ILE A 87 10.21 4.25 10.43
C ILE A 87 11.69 4.31 10.80
N LYS A 88 11.97 4.48 12.09
CA LYS A 88 13.34 4.46 12.62
C LYS A 88 13.95 3.06 12.50
N GLY A 89 15.21 2.99 12.08
CA GLY A 89 15.94 1.75 11.94
C GLY A 89 16.69 1.67 10.63
N LYS A 90 17.33 0.52 10.36
CA LYS A 90 17.99 0.30 9.06
C LYS A 90 16.91 0.31 7.97
N ALA A 91 17.18 1.07 6.91
CA ALA A 91 16.38 1.00 5.70
C ALA A 91 16.36 -0.46 5.23
N ALA A 92 15.24 -1.12 5.40
CA ALA A 92 15.03 -2.46 4.90
C ALA A 92 14.22 -2.34 3.61
N ARG A 93 14.62 -3.09 2.58
CA ARG A 93 13.81 -3.19 1.35
C ARG A 93 12.51 -3.89 1.69
N THR A 94 11.48 -3.15 2.02
CA THR A 94 10.15 -3.68 2.37
C THR A 94 9.48 -4.34 1.18
N ASN A 95 9.73 -3.79 -0.02
CA ASN A 95 9.30 -4.39 -1.29
C ASN A 95 10.52 -4.49 -2.19
N SER A 96 10.70 -5.63 -2.83
CA SER A 96 11.76 -5.80 -3.83
C SER A 96 11.53 -4.82 -4.98
N VAL A 97 12.48 -3.93 -5.20
CA VAL A 97 12.50 -3.07 -6.38
C VAL A 97 13.39 -3.77 -7.39
N PRO A 98 12.87 -4.12 -8.58
CA PRO A 98 13.70 -4.68 -9.64
C PRO A 98 14.80 -3.71 -10.03
N GLU A 99 16.02 -4.23 -10.18
CA GLU A 99 17.21 -3.40 -10.37
C GLU A 99 17.17 -2.61 -11.68
N ASP A 100 16.66 -3.23 -12.74
CA ASP A 100 16.47 -2.59 -14.04
C ASP A 100 15.49 -1.41 -13.99
N TYR A 101 14.46 -1.52 -13.17
CA TYR A 101 13.48 -0.45 -12.96
C TYR A 101 14.04 0.66 -12.06
N LEU A 102 14.78 0.29 -11.03
CA LEU A 102 15.48 1.24 -10.16
C LEU A 102 16.41 2.15 -10.98
N GLU A 103 17.25 1.56 -11.85
CA GLU A 103 18.15 2.32 -12.69
C GLU A 103 17.43 3.22 -13.71
N LYS A 104 16.31 2.75 -14.27
CA LYS A 104 15.48 3.61 -15.14
C LYS A 104 14.91 4.80 -14.39
N VAL A 105 14.38 4.61 -13.20
CA VAL A 105 13.82 5.68 -12.37
C VAL A 105 14.92 6.66 -11.98
N LYS A 106 16.05 6.17 -11.49
CA LYS A 106 17.22 6.99 -11.17
C LYS A 106 17.66 7.87 -12.36
N LYS A 107 17.80 7.25 -13.55
CA LYS A 107 18.18 7.97 -14.76
C LYS A 107 17.19 9.08 -15.12
N VAL A 108 15.88 8.79 -15.07
CA VAL A 108 14.84 9.78 -15.39
C VAL A 108 14.84 10.92 -14.38
N HIS A 109 15.07 10.65 -13.10
CA HIS A 109 15.20 11.70 -12.08
C HIS A 109 16.43 12.58 -12.30
N SER A 110 17.60 11.98 -12.55
CA SER A 110 18.87 12.72 -12.64
C SER A 110 19.05 13.41 -13.99
N GLU A 111 18.85 12.68 -15.08
CA GLU A 111 19.20 13.10 -16.44
C GLU A 111 17.99 13.39 -17.33
N GLY A 112 16.83 12.84 -16.96
CA GLY A 112 15.62 12.91 -17.76
C GLY A 112 15.42 11.69 -18.66
N GLY A 113 14.38 11.74 -19.47
CA GLY A 113 13.96 10.69 -20.38
C GLY A 113 12.44 10.73 -20.61
N PHE A 114 11.96 10.07 -21.63
CA PHE A 114 10.52 10.01 -21.98
C PHE A 114 9.86 11.42 -22.09
N GLY A 115 10.59 12.39 -22.58
CA GLY A 115 10.13 13.78 -22.71
C GLY A 115 10.36 14.66 -21.47
N SER A 116 10.90 14.12 -20.39
CA SER A 116 11.31 14.86 -19.19
C SER A 116 12.78 15.27 -19.28
N ILE A 117 13.12 16.44 -18.73
CA ILE A 117 14.50 16.91 -18.55
C ILE A 117 15.13 16.44 -17.23
N GLY A 118 14.39 15.70 -16.41
CA GLY A 118 14.80 15.32 -15.07
C GLY A 118 14.90 16.50 -14.11
N TYR A 119 15.45 16.23 -12.93
CA TYR A 119 15.68 17.28 -11.92
C TYR A 119 17.10 17.83 -11.93
N ARG A 120 18.01 17.22 -12.72
CA ARG A 120 19.44 17.59 -12.82
C ARG A 120 20.14 17.62 -11.46
N MET A 121 19.78 16.71 -10.57
CA MET A 121 20.30 16.57 -9.23
C MET A 121 20.68 15.11 -8.98
N ASP A 122 21.65 14.92 -8.09
CA ASP A 122 22.05 13.59 -7.67
C ASP A 122 20.88 12.87 -6.99
N TRP A 123 20.68 11.63 -7.38
CA TRP A 123 19.66 10.77 -6.81
C TRP A 123 20.28 9.76 -5.84
N SER A 124 19.79 9.71 -4.62
CA SER A 124 20.30 8.87 -3.54
C SER A 124 19.46 7.59 -3.40
N ILE A 125 20.12 6.45 -3.44
CA ILE A 125 19.50 5.16 -3.19
C ILE A 125 19.07 5.01 -1.72
N ASP A 126 19.80 5.61 -0.79
CA ASP A 126 19.49 5.55 0.64
C ASP A 126 18.18 6.28 0.97
N GLU A 127 17.93 7.42 0.30
CA GLU A 127 16.66 8.13 0.42
C GLU A 127 15.49 7.30 -0.11
N SER A 128 15.69 6.59 -1.21
CA SER A 128 14.66 5.74 -1.83
C SER A 128 14.29 4.51 -0.99
N PHE A 129 15.23 3.99 -0.23
CA PHE A 129 14.98 2.80 0.59
C PHE A 129 14.62 3.08 2.05
N LYS A 130 14.44 4.34 2.43
CA LYS A 130 13.83 4.66 3.72
C LYS A 130 12.42 4.06 3.80
N ASN A 131 12.14 3.35 4.89
CA ASN A 131 10.80 2.85 5.16
C ASN A 131 9.95 3.95 5.79
N LEU A 132 8.71 4.02 5.37
CA LEU A 132 7.75 5.00 5.83
C LEU A 132 6.33 4.40 5.93
N LEU A 133 5.43 5.05 6.64
CA LEU A 133 4.01 4.80 6.51
C LEU A 133 3.52 5.49 5.23
N ARG A 134 2.90 4.73 4.32
CA ARG A 134 2.51 5.26 3.00
C ARG A 134 1.64 6.52 3.14
N THR A 135 1.96 7.54 2.38
CA THR A 135 1.24 8.83 2.39
C THR A 135 0.03 8.85 1.46
N HIS A 136 -0.07 7.87 0.57
CA HIS A 136 -1.16 7.65 -0.38
C HIS A 136 -1.17 6.20 -0.88
N THR A 137 -2.28 5.76 -1.44
CA THR A 137 -2.40 4.42 -2.03
C THR A 137 -1.81 4.32 -3.43
N THR A 138 -1.41 5.45 -4.04
CA THR A 138 -0.77 5.51 -5.37
C THR A 138 0.54 4.72 -5.43
N ALA A 139 1.21 4.52 -4.29
CA ALA A 139 2.36 3.62 -4.19
C ALA A 139 2.02 2.19 -4.66
N ILE A 140 0.81 1.71 -4.37
CA ILE A 140 0.32 0.42 -4.84
C ILE A 140 -0.04 0.48 -6.32
N SER A 141 -0.68 1.58 -6.77
CA SER A 141 -0.99 1.81 -8.18
C SER A 141 0.27 1.74 -9.05
N ALA A 142 1.38 2.35 -8.60
CA ALA A 142 2.67 2.29 -9.28
C ALA A 142 3.18 0.85 -9.42
N GLN A 143 3.06 0.03 -8.36
CA GLN A 143 3.44 -1.39 -8.39
C GLN A 143 2.56 -2.21 -9.34
N MET A 144 1.25 -1.92 -9.40
CA MET A 144 0.32 -2.58 -10.31
C MET A 144 0.61 -2.22 -11.77
N LEU A 145 0.89 -0.95 -12.05
CA LEU A 145 1.32 -0.50 -13.39
C LEU A 145 2.64 -1.14 -13.81
N TYR A 146 3.61 -1.22 -12.90
CA TYR A 146 4.86 -1.91 -13.17
C TYR A 146 4.63 -3.38 -13.57
N ARG A 147 3.80 -4.12 -12.82
CA ARG A 147 3.45 -5.52 -13.13
C ARG A 147 2.76 -5.64 -14.50
N LEU A 148 1.81 -4.76 -14.79
CA LEU A 148 1.14 -4.72 -16.09
C LEU A 148 2.14 -4.46 -17.24
N GLY A 149 3.10 -3.57 -17.02
CA GLY A 149 4.19 -3.32 -17.97
C GLY A 149 5.10 -4.52 -18.18
N GLN A 150 5.41 -5.26 -17.11
CA GLN A 150 6.22 -6.51 -17.21
C GLN A 150 5.48 -7.60 -17.97
N ASP A 151 4.19 -7.77 -17.76
CA ASP A 151 3.38 -8.71 -18.53
C ASP A 151 3.44 -8.41 -20.03
N CYS A 152 3.35 -7.13 -20.41
CA CYS A 152 3.49 -6.70 -21.81
C CYS A 152 4.91 -6.94 -22.37
N ALA A 153 5.94 -6.63 -21.57
CA ALA A 153 7.35 -6.87 -21.95
C ALA A 153 7.65 -8.36 -22.11
N GLY A 154 6.98 -9.21 -21.33
CA GLY A 154 7.04 -10.68 -21.46
C GLY A 154 6.28 -11.27 -22.67
N GLY A 155 5.78 -10.41 -23.58
CA GLY A 155 5.11 -10.82 -24.81
C GLY A 155 3.61 -11.05 -24.68
N LYS A 156 3.01 -10.82 -23.52
CA LYS A 156 1.55 -10.84 -23.38
C LYS A 156 0.93 -9.61 -24.04
N PRO A 157 -0.20 -9.74 -24.75
CA PRO A 157 -0.89 -8.59 -25.29
C PRO A 157 -1.36 -7.67 -24.14
N PHE A 158 -1.31 -6.37 -24.36
CA PHE A 158 -1.85 -5.41 -23.40
C PHE A 158 -3.35 -5.66 -23.21
N THR A 159 -3.74 -5.86 -21.95
CA THR A 159 -5.14 -6.03 -21.54
C THR A 159 -5.55 -4.81 -20.73
N PRO A 160 -6.64 -4.10 -21.12
CA PRO A 160 -7.17 -2.99 -20.34
C PRO A 160 -7.46 -3.40 -18.89
N LYS A 161 -7.17 -2.51 -17.96
CA LYS A 161 -7.35 -2.73 -16.54
C LYS A 161 -7.98 -1.53 -15.86
N LYS A 162 -8.88 -1.81 -14.92
CA LYS A 162 -9.46 -0.86 -13.98
C LYS A 162 -9.16 -1.33 -12.57
N TYR A 163 -8.36 -0.58 -11.84
CA TYR A 163 -7.98 -0.91 -10.47
C TYR A 163 -8.51 0.14 -9.51
N PHE A 164 -8.82 -0.25 -8.29
CA PHE A 164 -9.14 0.67 -7.21
C PHE A 164 -8.52 0.24 -5.88
N SER A 165 -8.43 1.20 -4.98
CA SER A 165 -8.10 0.97 -3.58
C SER A 165 -8.95 1.82 -2.66
N VAL A 166 -9.30 1.27 -1.50
CA VAL A 166 -9.94 2.00 -0.39
C VAL A 166 -9.24 1.56 0.88
N ASP A 167 -8.26 2.36 1.36
CA ASP A 167 -7.52 1.98 2.56
C ASP A 167 -6.86 3.19 3.23
N ARG A 168 -6.22 2.93 4.36
CA ARG A 168 -5.56 3.89 5.22
C ARG A 168 -4.30 4.45 4.57
N VAL A 169 -4.12 5.74 4.79
CA VAL A 169 -2.90 6.48 4.48
C VAL A 169 -2.52 7.32 5.69
N PHE A 170 -1.27 7.77 5.76
CA PHE A 170 -0.71 8.41 6.93
C PHE A 170 0.03 9.68 6.53
N ARG A 171 -0.23 10.79 7.22
CA ARG A 171 0.47 12.06 7.01
C ARG A 171 0.80 12.69 8.34
N ASN A 172 2.04 13.11 8.49
CA ASN A 172 2.53 13.77 9.70
C ASN A 172 2.27 15.29 9.62
N GLU A 173 1.00 15.63 9.49
CA GLU A 173 0.54 17.01 9.45
C GLU A 173 0.04 17.46 10.84
N THR A 174 -0.04 18.77 11.06
CA THR A 174 -0.68 19.30 12.26
C THR A 174 -2.16 18.91 12.25
N MET A 175 -2.58 18.19 13.29
CA MET A 175 -3.97 17.78 13.42
C MET A 175 -4.86 18.97 13.76
N ASP A 176 -5.92 19.14 12.97
CA ASP A 176 -6.95 20.16 13.17
C ASP A 176 -8.35 19.59 12.82
N ALA A 177 -9.34 20.44 12.64
CA ALA A 177 -10.71 20.02 12.32
C ALA A 177 -10.84 19.31 10.96
N THR A 178 -9.87 19.43 10.05
CA THR A 178 -9.89 18.90 8.69
C THR A 178 -8.73 17.97 8.37
N HIS A 179 -7.75 17.83 9.25
CA HIS A 179 -6.55 17.01 9.04
C HIS A 179 -6.40 15.98 10.15
N LEU A 180 -6.32 14.71 9.75
CA LEU A 180 -6.01 13.58 10.61
C LEU A 180 -4.68 12.95 10.19
N ALA A 181 -3.91 12.47 11.16
CA ALA A 181 -2.65 11.75 10.90
C ALA A 181 -2.87 10.42 10.19
N GLU A 182 -4.05 9.84 10.32
CA GLU A 182 -4.51 8.63 9.64
C GLU A 182 -5.90 8.87 9.06
N PHE A 183 -6.08 8.59 7.78
CA PHE A 183 -7.39 8.67 7.12
C PHE A 183 -7.49 7.66 5.98
N HIS A 184 -8.70 7.46 5.46
CA HIS A 184 -8.94 6.59 4.32
C HIS A 184 -8.90 7.39 3.02
N GLN A 185 -8.28 6.81 2.00
CA GLN A 185 -8.23 7.34 0.65
C GLN A 185 -8.92 6.36 -0.29
N VAL A 186 -9.73 6.88 -1.19
CA VAL A 186 -10.28 6.15 -2.34
C VAL A 186 -9.50 6.56 -3.56
N GLU A 187 -8.95 5.59 -4.27
CA GLU A 187 -8.19 5.83 -5.50
C GLU A 187 -8.63 4.88 -6.60
N GLY A 188 -8.77 5.40 -7.81
CA GLY A 188 -9.04 4.63 -9.02
C GLY A 188 -7.93 4.81 -10.05
N LEU A 189 -7.61 3.74 -10.77
CA LEU A 189 -6.66 3.71 -11.87
C LEU A 189 -7.29 2.98 -13.06
N VAL A 190 -7.29 3.62 -14.21
CA VAL A 190 -7.72 2.99 -15.48
C VAL A 190 -6.57 3.03 -16.46
N ALA A 191 -6.20 1.89 -16.99
CA ALA A 191 -5.20 1.73 -18.04
C ALA A 191 -5.87 1.12 -19.27
N ASP A 192 -5.97 1.92 -20.34
CA ASP A 192 -6.52 1.50 -21.63
C ASP A 192 -5.94 2.35 -22.76
N ARG A 193 -6.20 1.95 -24.01
CA ARG A 193 -5.81 2.71 -25.20
C ARG A 193 -6.86 3.78 -25.49
N GLY A 194 -6.40 4.94 -25.99
CA GLY A 194 -7.28 6.01 -26.44
C GLY A 194 -8.03 6.76 -25.33
N LEU A 195 -7.59 6.61 -24.07
CA LEU A 195 -8.17 7.35 -22.95
C LEU A 195 -7.87 8.84 -23.02
N GLY A 196 -8.83 9.66 -22.68
CA GLY A 196 -8.71 11.11 -22.57
C GLY A 196 -9.47 11.63 -21.36
N LEU A 197 -9.42 12.95 -21.16
CA LEU A 197 -10.06 13.62 -20.01
C LEU A 197 -11.58 13.38 -19.94
N GLY A 198 -12.24 13.21 -21.09
CA GLY A 198 -13.68 12.87 -21.13
C GLY A 198 -13.99 11.54 -20.46
N HIS A 199 -13.14 10.54 -20.64
CA HIS A 199 -13.29 9.25 -19.98
C HIS A 199 -13.12 9.36 -18.45
N LEU A 200 -12.13 10.14 -17.99
CA LEU A 200 -11.95 10.39 -16.55
C LEU A 200 -13.15 11.08 -15.92
N LYS A 201 -13.79 12.01 -16.63
CA LYS A 201 -14.99 12.71 -16.14
C LYS A 201 -16.24 11.83 -16.15
N GLY A 202 -16.24 10.76 -16.95
CA GLY A 202 -17.37 9.82 -17.06
C GLY A 202 -17.36 8.72 -16.01
N ILE A 203 -16.25 8.58 -15.26
CA ILE A 203 -16.10 7.67 -14.13
C ILE A 203 -16.55 8.36 -12.85
#